data_662021861cdcc529186f08636f071938
#
_entry.id   662021861cdcc529186f08636f071938
#
_cell.length_a   1.000
_cell.length_b   1.000
_cell.length_c   1.000
_cell.angle_alpha   90.00
_cell.angle_beta   90.00
_cell.angle_gamma   90.00
#
_symmetry.space_group_name_H-M   'P 1'
#
loop_
_entity.id
_entity.type
_entity.pdbx_description
1 polymer ?
#
loop_
_entity_poly.entity_id
_entity_poly.type
_entity_poly.pdbx_seq_one_letter_code
_entity_poly.pdbx_strand_id
1 'polypeptide(L)'
;MEVLNLVTTPRPFFEDQVRILERKGVTTTTLTVPGRGSAQDSRSFIDYVKFYQPTIRHSLRDYDIVHANYGLTGPFALAQPRRPVVLTLWGSDLAGKYSRISRICARLSDETIVMSEEMRSELWNAAHVIPHGVDMEKFQPIDQSSAIDMVGWNPDSRHVLFPYDPSRPVKNFSLAERVVDQVREEVNVPVELYPVYGVPHEEIPNYMNAADALLLTSQREGFPNSVKEALACNLPVVSTDVGGVRNHLSDVSNSYVGATEQELVEHLSSVVKSGQRSDGRNHIADLGLDQMAEDILSVYTRALS
;
A
#
# COMPACT_ATOMS: atom_id res chain seq x y z
N MET A 1 0.97 -17.78 19.59
CA MET A 1 1.24 -16.37 19.97
C MET A 1 -0.07 -15.60 19.86
N GLU A 2 -0.45 -14.91 20.94
CA GLU A 2 -1.70 -14.12 21.02
C GLU A 2 -1.39 -12.63 20.84
N VAL A 3 -1.93 -11.98 19.83
CA VAL A 3 -1.65 -10.57 19.50
C VAL A 3 -2.92 -9.72 19.58
N LEU A 4 -2.86 -8.64 20.36
CA LEU A 4 -3.89 -7.61 20.42
C LEU A 4 -3.57 -6.49 19.43
N ASN A 5 -4.28 -6.43 18.32
CA ASN A 5 -4.17 -5.36 17.32
C ASN A 5 -5.03 -4.15 17.69
N LEU A 6 -4.42 -2.97 17.70
CA LEU A 6 -5.10 -1.69 17.86
C LEU A 6 -5.03 -0.93 16.53
N VAL A 7 -6.18 -0.68 15.90
CA VAL A 7 -6.24 -0.03 14.58
C VAL A 7 -7.27 1.09 14.57
N THR A 8 -7.03 2.13 13.78
CA THR A 8 -8.03 3.19 13.59
C THR A 8 -9.18 2.71 12.72
N THR A 9 -8.89 2.30 11.50
CA THR A 9 -9.84 1.71 10.54
C THR A 9 -9.14 0.54 9.87
N PRO A 10 -9.66 -0.67 9.93
CA PRO A 10 -9.18 -1.75 9.12
C PRO A 10 -9.18 -1.33 7.64
N ARG A 11 -8.11 -1.61 6.96
CA ARG A 11 -7.93 -1.38 5.52
C ARG A 11 -7.55 -2.70 4.89
N PRO A 12 -7.76 -2.92 3.60
CA PRO A 12 -7.44 -4.20 2.96
C PRO A 12 -6.03 -4.69 3.27
N PHE A 13 -5.03 -3.81 3.26
CA PHE A 13 -3.65 -4.16 3.59
C PHE A 13 -3.45 -4.63 5.05
N PHE A 14 -4.22 -4.08 6.01
CA PHE A 14 -4.20 -4.54 7.39
C PHE A 14 -4.92 -5.89 7.54
N GLU A 15 -6.02 -6.08 6.82
CA GLU A 15 -6.78 -7.35 6.81
C GLU A 15 -5.93 -8.47 6.19
N ASP A 16 -5.18 -8.18 5.12
CA ASP A 16 -4.20 -9.10 4.54
C ASP A 16 -3.08 -9.45 5.52
N GLN A 17 -2.53 -8.47 6.25
CA GLN A 17 -1.54 -8.71 7.30
C GLN A 17 -2.07 -9.63 8.39
N VAL A 18 -3.27 -9.39 8.90
CA VAL A 18 -3.92 -10.24 9.91
C VAL A 18 -4.11 -11.65 9.37
N ARG A 19 -4.72 -11.77 8.19
CA ARG A 19 -5.02 -13.05 7.54
C ARG A 19 -3.76 -13.92 7.36
N ILE A 20 -2.65 -13.33 6.90
CA ILE A 20 -1.41 -14.10 6.67
C ILE A 20 -0.72 -14.47 7.98
N LEU A 21 -0.74 -13.61 8.99
CA LEU A 21 -0.21 -13.94 10.32
C LEU A 21 -1.01 -15.07 10.99
N GLU A 22 -2.34 -15.07 10.84
CA GLU A 22 -3.20 -16.16 11.34
C GLU A 22 -2.92 -17.49 10.62
N ARG A 23 -2.68 -17.49 9.30
CA ARG A 23 -2.22 -18.67 8.56
C ARG A 23 -0.88 -19.22 9.09
N LYS A 24 -0.01 -18.34 9.62
CA LYS A 24 1.28 -18.71 10.25
C LYS A 24 1.17 -19.03 11.75
N GLY A 25 -0.05 -19.18 12.27
CA GLY A 25 -0.31 -19.66 13.63
C GLY A 25 -0.34 -18.58 14.72
N VAL A 26 -0.47 -17.29 14.33
CA VAL A 26 -0.76 -16.21 15.28
C VAL A 26 -2.26 -16.14 15.53
N THR A 27 -2.68 -16.06 16.79
CA THR A 27 -4.07 -15.76 17.13
C THR A 27 -4.19 -14.26 17.33
N THR A 28 -5.14 -13.61 16.61
CA THR A 28 -5.28 -12.17 16.67
C THR A 28 -6.62 -11.73 17.27
N THR A 29 -6.60 -10.60 17.98
CA THR A 29 -7.80 -9.86 18.36
C THR A 29 -7.64 -8.42 17.90
N THR A 30 -8.60 -7.91 17.14
CA THR A 30 -8.53 -6.53 16.61
C THR A 30 -9.53 -5.62 17.33
N LEU A 31 -9.02 -4.52 17.88
CA LEU A 31 -9.82 -3.42 18.41
C LEU A 31 -9.74 -2.21 17.48
N THR A 32 -10.90 -1.71 17.10
CA THR A 32 -11.04 -0.56 16.19
C THR A 32 -11.50 0.68 16.95
N VAL A 33 -10.88 1.82 16.64
CA VAL A 33 -11.32 3.12 17.19
C VAL A 33 -12.75 3.42 16.69
N PRO A 34 -13.74 3.62 17.57
CA PRO A 34 -15.13 3.89 17.19
C PRO A 34 -15.31 5.22 16.46
N GLY A 35 -16.55 5.53 16.02
CA GLY A 35 -16.97 6.87 15.60
C GLY A 35 -16.80 7.23 14.14
N ARG A 36 -16.61 6.25 13.23
CA ARG A 36 -16.57 6.50 11.79
C ARG A 36 -17.69 5.74 11.08
N GLY A 37 -18.74 6.47 10.68
CA GLY A 37 -19.87 5.91 9.92
C GLY A 37 -19.64 5.90 8.42
N SER A 38 -18.83 6.85 7.89
CA SER A 38 -18.50 6.95 6.46
C SER A 38 -17.01 7.27 6.24
N ALA A 39 -16.55 7.17 4.98
CA ALA A 39 -15.17 7.50 4.61
C ALA A 39 -14.83 8.99 4.83
N GLN A 40 -15.84 9.85 4.84
CA GLN A 40 -15.71 11.31 4.98
C GLN A 40 -15.73 11.77 6.45
N ASP A 41 -16.17 10.92 7.38
CA ASP A 41 -16.25 11.28 8.80
C ASP A 41 -14.86 11.32 9.44
N SER A 42 -14.55 12.42 10.11
CA SER A 42 -13.36 12.54 10.96
C SER A 42 -13.69 12.08 12.38
N ARG A 43 -12.78 11.27 12.97
CA ARG A 43 -12.92 10.87 14.37
C ARG A 43 -12.71 12.08 15.28
N SER A 44 -13.56 12.18 16.31
CA SER A 44 -13.43 13.17 17.37
C SER A 44 -12.46 12.67 18.46
N PHE A 45 -11.98 13.59 19.31
CA PHE A 45 -11.20 13.22 20.49
C PHE A 45 -11.97 12.26 21.42
N ILE A 46 -13.30 12.41 21.50
CA ILE A 46 -14.17 11.57 22.34
C ILE A 46 -14.13 10.10 21.86
N ASP A 47 -14.01 9.85 20.56
CA ASP A 47 -13.92 8.49 20.01
C ASP A 47 -12.67 7.78 20.47
N TYR A 48 -11.55 8.50 20.55
CA TYR A 48 -10.31 7.97 21.10
C TYR A 48 -10.39 7.75 22.62
N VAL A 49 -11.06 8.62 23.37
CA VAL A 49 -11.31 8.40 24.81
C VAL A 49 -12.17 7.16 25.03
N LYS A 50 -13.23 6.97 24.22
CA LYS A 50 -14.04 5.74 24.25
C LYS A 50 -13.25 4.49 23.90
N PHE A 51 -12.25 4.60 23.04
CA PHE A 51 -11.38 3.49 22.65
C PHE A 51 -10.46 3.01 23.79
N TYR A 52 -10.12 3.88 24.74
CA TYR A 52 -9.22 3.55 25.84
C TYR A 52 -9.79 2.46 26.78
N GLN A 53 -11.07 2.54 27.11
CA GLN A 53 -11.70 1.57 28.01
C GLN A 53 -11.63 0.11 27.49
N PRO A 54 -12.07 -0.19 26.24
CA PRO A 54 -11.91 -1.53 25.69
C PRO A 54 -10.44 -1.94 25.55
N THR A 55 -9.52 -1.03 25.23
CA THR A 55 -8.10 -1.32 25.16
C THR A 55 -7.56 -1.83 26.49
N ILE A 56 -7.81 -1.13 27.60
CA ILE A 56 -7.42 -1.59 28.95
C ILE A 56 -8.07 -2.91 29.29
N ARG A 57 -9.38 -3.06 29.07
CA ARG A 57 -10.10 -4.30 29.40
C ARG A 57 -9.54 -5.51 28.66
N HIS A 58 -9.19 -5.35 27.39
CA HIS A 58 -8.59 -6.43 26.61
C HIS A 58 -7.14 -6.68 27.00
N SER A 59 -6.34 -5.66 27.29
CA SER A 59 -4.95 -5.81 27.71
C SER A 59 -4.75 -6.56 29.04
N LEU A 60 -5.82 -6.72 29.82
CA LEU A 60 -5.79 -7.55 31.02
C LEU A 60 -5.94 -9.06 30.74
N ARG A 61 -6.22 -9.44 29.49
CA ARG A 61 -6.20 -10.86 29.07
C ARG A 61 -4.78 -11.29 28.72
N ASP A 62 -4.61 -12.58 28.43
CA ASP A 62 -3.30 -13.17 28.13
C ASP A 62 -2.92 -12.96 26.65
N TYR A 63 -2.50 -11.74 26.30
CA TYR A 63 -1.84 -11.45 25.05
C TYR A 63 -0.32 -11.42 25.23
N ASP A 64 0.39 -11.96 24.27
CA ASP A 64 1.85 -11.91 24.22
C ASP A 64 2.34 -10.53 23.78
N ILE A 65 1.62 -9.90 22.83
CA ILE A 65 2.01 -8.63 22.19
C ILE A 65 0.78 -7.71 22.06
N VAL A 66 1.00 -6.42 22.23
CA VAL A 66 0.06 -5.36 21.81
C VAL A 66 0.65 -4.66 20.59
N HIS A 67 -0.02 -4.79 19.43
CA HIS A 67 0.43 -4.21 18.18
C HIS A 67 -0.44 -3.00 17.78
N ALA A 68 0.13 -1.81 17.89
CA ALA A 68 -0.49 -0.57 17.42
C ALA A 68 -0.26 -0.40 15.91
N ASN A 69 -1.32 -0.50 15.13
CA ASN A 69 -1.27 -0.40 13.67
C ASN A 69 -1.71 1.00 13.18
N TYR A 70 -1.11 2.02 13.69
CA TYR A 70 -1.16 3.43 13.28
C TYR A 70 -0.64 4.33 14.41
N GLY A 71 0.03 5.43 14.09
CA GLY A 71 0.63 6.31 15.09
C GLY A 71 -0.33 6.85 16.14
N LEU A 72 -1.62 7.09 15.78
CA LEU A 72 -2.64 7.56 16.74
C LEU A 72 -3.21 6.47 17.66
N THR A 73 -2.93 5.19 17.41
CA THR A 73 -3.24 4.11 18.36
C THR A 73 -2.09 3.88 19.35
N GLY A 74 -0.90 4.39 19.05
CA GLY A 74 0.29 4.29 19.87
C GLY A 74 0.11 4.75 21.32
N PRO A 75 -0.48 5.94 21.62
CA PRO A 75 -0.68 6.39 22.97
C PRO A 75 -1.52 5.40 23.82
N PHE A 76 -2.50 4.74 23.22
CA PHE A 76 -3.36 3.76 23.91
C PHE A 76 -2.63 2.44 24.14
N ALA A 77 -1.83 2.00 23.17
CA ALA A 77 -0.95 0.83 23.32
C ALA A 77 0.10 1.03 24.43
N LEU A 78 0.63 2.25 24.55
CA LEU A 78 1.63 2.58 25.57
C LEU A 78 1.03 2.80 26.98
N ALA A 79 -0.24 3.27 27.07
CA ALA A 79 -0.90 3.57 28.33
C ALA A 79 -1.51 2.32 29.02
N GLN A 80 -1.57 1.18 28.36
CA GLN A 80 -2.03 -0.08 28.94
C GLN A 80 -0.86 -0.90 29.54
N PRO A 81 -1.13 -1.84 30.51
CA PRO A 81 -0.07 -2.49 31.27
C PRO A 81 0.67 -3.64 30.55
N ARG A 82 0.11 -4.20 29.46
CA ARG A 82 0.68 -5.37 28.77
C ARG A 82 1.88 -4.97 27.91
N ARG A 83 2.94 -5.74 27.94
CA ARG A 83 4.16 -5.58 27.15
C ARG A 83 4.54 -6.93 26.52
N PRO A 84 5.27 -6.93 25.40
CA PRO A 84 5.78 -5.76 24.66
C PRO A 84 4.73 -5.07 23.79
N VAL A 85 5.04 -3.83 23.38
CA VAL A 85 4.28 -3.03 22.41
C VAL A 85 5.07 -2.90 21.12
N VAL A 86 4.47 -3.34 20.02
CA VAL A 86 4.96 -3.11 18.65
C VAL A 86 4.14 -1.99 18.02
N LEU A 87 4.78 -1.06 17.32
CA LEU A 87 4.11 0.03 16.60
C LEU A 87 4.44 -0.03 15.11
N THR A 88 3.41 -0.13 14.26
CA THR A 88 3.56 0.05 12.81
C THR A 88 3.07 1.43 12.37
N LEU A 89 3.92 2.12 11.57
CA LEU A 89 3.63 3.42 10.96
C LEU A 89 3.50 3.25 9.44
N TRP A 90 2.46 3.88 8.85
CA TRP A 90 2.04 3.67 7.46
C TRP A 90 2.37 4.84 6.52
N GLY A 91 3.05 5.88 7.00
CA GLY A 91 3.48 7.06 6.25
C GLY A 91 2.63 8.30 6.51
N SER A 92 1.31 8.24 6.37
CA SER A 92 0.44 9.39 6.66
C SER A 92 0.52 9.85 8.12
N ASP A 93 0.90 8.99 9.03
CA ASP A 93 1.10 9.22 10.46
C ASP A 93 2.44 9.91 10.78
N LEU A 94 3.39 9.91 9.86
CA LEU A 94 4.64 10.71 9.96
C LEU A 94 4.57 12.04 9.22
N ALA A 95 3.65 12.19 8.25
CA ALA A 95 3.52 13.39 7.42
C ALA A 95 2.48 14.40 7.94
N GLY A 96 1.63 14.03 8.87
CA GLY A 96 0.47 14.82 9.27
C GLY A 96 0.69 15.65 10.55
N LYS A 97 -0.38 16.36 10.95
CA LYS A 97 -0.45 17.18 12.17
C LYS A 97 0.01 16.45 13.44
N TYR A 98 -0.17 15.13 13.49
CA TYR A 98 0.13 14.29 14.65
C TYR A 98 1.46 13.55 14.55
N SER A 99 2.30 13.87 13.57
CA SER A 99 3.59 13.21 13.34
C SER A 99 4.52 13.21 14.58
N ARG A 100 4.49 14.28 15.40
CA ARG A 100 5.26 14.34 16.65
C ARG A 100 4.80 13.29 17.66
N ILE A 101 3.48 13.03 17.76
CA ILE A 101 2.94 11.99 18.63
C ILE A 101 3.39 10.62 18.14
N SER A 102 3.32 10.36 16.84
CA SER A 102 3.77 9.10 16.25
C SER A 102 5.26 8.83 16.52
N ARG A 103 6.13 9.86 16.39
CA ARG A 103 7.58 9.73 16.70
C ARG A 103 7.84 9.49 18.18
N ILE A 104 7.09 10.13 19.08
CA ILE A 104 7.20 9.88 20.52
C ILE A 104 6.77 8.45 20.84
N CYS A 105 5.65 7.98 20.27
CA CYS A 105 5.18 6.61 20.46
C CYS A 105 6.18 5.60 19.92
N ALA A 106 6.77 5.84 18.73
CA ALA A 106 7.81 4.98 18.18
C ALA A 106 9.02 4.84 19.13
N ARG A 107 9.45 5.95 19.74
CA ARG A 107 10.56 5.92 20.70
C ARG A 107 10.25 5.16 22.00
N LEU A 108 8.98 5.09 22.39
CA LEU A 108 8.54 4.46 23.63
C LEU A 108 8.03 3.01 23.43
N SER A 109 7.82 2.59 22.19
CA SER A 109 7.48 1.21 21.85
C SER A 109 8.71 0.32 21.95
N ASP A 110 8.49 -0.96 22.24
CA ASP A 110 9.55 -1.96 22.36
C ASP A 110 10.15 -2.23 20.96
N GLU A 111 9.32 -2.30 19.93
CA GLU A 111 9.76 -2.38 18.53
C GLU A 111 8.90 -1.48 17.63
N THR A 112 9.49 -0.98 16.54
CA THR A 112 8.79 -0.13 15.56
C THR A 112 8.98 -0.66 14.15
N ILE A 113 7.90 -0.69 13.37
CA ILE A 113 7.88 -1.09 11.96
C ILE A 113 7.50 0.14 11.11
N VAL A 114 8.19 0.33 9.99
CA VAL A 114 7.93 1.37 8.99
C VAL A 114 7.94 0.78 7.59
N MET A 115 7.35 1.47 6.61
CA MET A 115 7.17 0.96 5.26
C MET A 115 8.36 1.24 4.33
N SER A 116 9.27 2.15 4.70
CA SER A 116 10.42 2.53 3.85
C SER A 116 11.60 3.05 4.64
N GLU A 117 12.77 3.05 4.02
CA GLU A 117 14.00 3.65 4.56
C GLU A 117 13.86 5.16 4.80
N GLU A 118 13.12 5.86 3.93
CA GLU A 118 12.80 7.28 4.10
C GLU A 118 12.06 7.50 5.43
N MET A 119 11.00 6.69 5.68
CA MET A 119 10.26 6.77 6.94
C MET A 119 11.15 6.43 8.16
N ARG A 120 12.05 5.44 8.02
CA ARG A 120 13.02 5.10 9.08
C ARG A 120 13.92 6.30 9.41
N SER A 121 14.39 7.03 8.41
CA SER A 121 15.24 8.20 8.60
C SER A 121 14.54 9.37 9.33
N GLU A 122 13.22 9.41 9.31
CA GLU A 122 12.42 10.40 10.03
C GLU A 122 12.26 10.12 11.53
N LEU A 123 12.59 8.89 11.98
CA LEU A 123 12.46 8.48 13.37
C LEU A 123 13.70 8.81 14.19
N TRP A 124 13.52 8.90 15.50
CA TRP A 124 14.58 9.16 16.48
C TRP A 124 15.19 7.89 17.08
N ASN A 125 14.68 6.72 16.70
CA ASN A 125 15.07 5.40 17.19
C ASN A 125 15.21 4.42 16.03
N ALA A 126 15.77 3.25 16.31
CA ALA A 126 15.80 2.15 15.35
C ALA A 126 14.38 1.69 15.00
N ALA A 127 14.18 1.32 13.75
CA ALA A 127 12.93 0.74 13.26
C ALA A 127 13.23 -0.31 12.18
N HIS A 128 12.34 -1.29 12.07
CA HIS A 128 12.37 -2.31 11.03
C HIS A 128 11.66 -1.78 9.78
N VAL A 129 12.30 -1.91 8.62
CA VAL A 129 11.67 -1.56 7.35
C VAL A 129 11.03 -2.83 6.80
N ILE A 130 9.71 -2.90 6.90
CA ILE A 130 8.90 -4.01 6.42
C ILE A 130 7.79 -3.41 5.55
N PRO A 131 7.98 -3.31 4.23
CA PRO A 131 6.96 -2.85 3.31
C PRO A 131 5.73 -3.75 3.38
N HIS A 132 4.56 -3.18 3.13
CA HIS A 132 3.36 -4.01 2.97
C HIS A 132 3.54 -5.01 1.83
N GLY A 133 3.25 -6.28 2.08
CA GLY A 133 3.35 -7.34 1.09
C GLY A 133 2.21 -7.28 0.06
N VAL A 134 2.46 -7.79 -1.14
CA VAL A 134 1.43 -8.01 -2.16
C VAL A 134 0.95 -9.47 -2.11
N ASP A 135 -0.35 -9.67 -2.29
CA ASP A 135 -0.93 -11.02 -2.40
C ASP A 135 -0.63 -11.60 -3.79
N MET A 136 0.45 -12.40 -3.87
CA MET A 136 0.92 -12.99 -5.13
C MET A 136 0.00 -14.09 -5.69
N GLU A 137 -0.91 -14.63 -4.87
CA GLU A 137 -1.93 -15.59 -5.33
C GLU A 137 -3.10 -14.86 -5.99
N LYS A 138 -3.50 -13.72 -5.42
CA LYS A 138 -4.57 -12.87 -5.92
C LYS A 138 -4.14 -12.06 -7.14
N PHE A 139 -2.98 -11.41 -7.06
CA PHE A 139 -2.38 -10.64 -8.15
C PHE A 139 -1.43 -11.53 -8.95
N GLN A 140 -1.92 -12.10 -10.02
CA GLN A 140 -1.16 -12.96 -10.92
C GLN A 140 -1.51 -12.66 -12.38
N PRO A 141 -0.60 -12.93 -13.32
CA PRO A 141 -0.91 -12.79 -14.73
C PRO A 141 -2.03 -13.74 -15.16
N ILE A 142 -3.02 -13.20 -15.86
CA ILE A 142 -4.05 -13.95 -16.59
C ILE A 142 -4.07 -13.48 -18.05
N ASP A 143 -4.79 -14.20 -18.91
CA ASP A 143 -4.95 -13.80 -20.31
C ASP A 143 -5.61 -12.41 -20.42
N GLN A 144 -4.96 -11.50 -21.16
CA GLN A 144 -5.39 -10.11 -21.27
C GLN A 144 -6.75 -9.98 -21.96
N SER A 145 -7.02 -10.78 -22.99
CA SER A 145 -8.30 -10.70 -23.70
C SER A 145 -9.46 -11.10 -22.79
N SER A 146 -9.27 -12.14 -22.00
CA SER A 146 -10.23 -12.56 -20.98
C SER A 146 -10.46 -11.48 -19.93
N ALA A 147 -9.38 -10.81 -19.48
CA ALA A 147 -9.48 -9.71 -18.52
C ALA A 147 -10.23 -8.49 -19.11
N ILE A 148 -9.98 -8.14 -20.38
CA ILE A 148 -10.68 -7.07 -21.10
C ILE A 148 -12.19 -7.37 -21.14
N ASP A 149 -12.57 -8.59 -21.45
CA ASP A 149 -13.98 -9.02 -21.47
C ASP A 149 -14.62 -8.91 -20.07
N MET A 150 -13.89 -9.31 -19.00
CA MET A 150 -14.38 -9.24 -17.63
C MET A 150 -14.65 -7.81 -17.16
N VAL A 151 -13.82 -6.85 -17.56
CA VAL A 151 -13.98 -5.44 -17.17
C VAL A 151 -14.81 -4.62 -18.18
N GLY A 152 -15.17 -5.20 -19.34
CA GLY A 152 -16.01 -4.58 -20.37
C GLY A 152 -15.32 -3.47 -21.13
N TRP A 153 -13.98 -3.51 -21.28
CA TRP A 153 -13.22 -2.51 -22.03
C TRP A 153 -13.23 -2.81 -23.54
N ASN A 154 -12.91 -1.78 -24.35
CA ASN A 154 -12.88 -1.91 -25.80
C ASN A 154 -11.63 -2.71 -26.26
N PRO A 155 -11.77 -3.92 -26.86
CA PRO A 155 -10.63 -4.73 -27.25
C PRO A 155 -9.77 -4.11 -28.39
N ASP A 156 -10.28 -3.12 -29.10
CA ASP A 156 -9.57 -2.46 -30.20
C ASP A 156 -8.73 -1.25 -29.73
N SER A 157 -8.71 -0.97 -28.42
CA SER A 157 -7.97 0.15 -27.82
C SER A 157 -6.81 -0.36 -26.98
N ARG A 158 -5.83 0.52 -26.71
CA ARG A 158 -4.85 0.36 -25.66
C ARG A 158 -5.35 0.98 -24.36
N HIS A 159 -5.10 0.33 -23.24
CA HIS A 159 -5.67 0.68 -21.96
C HIS A 159 -4.58 1.14 -20.99
N VAL A 160 -4.64 2.39 -20.58
CA VAL A 160 -3.78 2.97 -19.55
C VAL A 160 -4.58 3.05 -18.25
N LEU A 161 -4.14 2.31 -17.24
CA LEU A 161 -4.78 2.25 -15.93
C LEU A 161 -4.25 3.35 -15.02
N PHE A 162 -5.15 4.16 -14.45
CA PHE A 162 -4.86 5.08 -13.36
C PHE A 162 -5.53 4.56 -12.07
N PRO A 163 -4.78 4.06 -11.06
CA PRO A 163 -5.35 3.24 -9.99
C PRO A 163 -5.86 4.06 -8.79
N TYR A 164 -6.42 5.26 -9.04
CA TYR A 164 -6.85 6.16 -7.96
C TYR A 164 -8.07 6.97 -8.34
N ASP A 165 -8.75 7.51 -7.31
CA ASP A 165 -9.77 8.55 -7.46
C ASP A 165 -9.14 9.84 -8.01
N PRO A 166 -9.59 10.33 -9.18
CA PRO A 166 -9.11 11.57 -9.81
C PRO A 166 -9.25 12.81 -8.93
N SER A 167 -10.18 12.80 -7.97
CA SER A 167 -10.41 13.92 -7.05
C SER A 167 -9.29 14.11 -6.00
N ARG A 168 -8.33 13.18 -5.91
CA ARG A 168 -7.21 13.24 -4.95
C ARG A 168 -6.05 14.07 -5.51
N PRO A 169 -5.80 15.31 -5.03
CA PRO A 169 -4.81 16.21 -5.64
C PRO A 169 -3.39 15.61 -5.66
N VAL A 170 -3.00 14.87 -4.60
CA VAL A 170 -1.67 14.25 -4.49
C VAL A 170 -1.41 13.22 -5.59
N LYS A 171 -2.45 12.65 -6.21
CA LYS A 171 -2.35 11.66 -7.29
C LYS A 171 -2.20 12.29 -8.68
N ASN A 172 -2.47 13.60 -8.78
CA ASN A 172 -2.20 14.44 -9.96
C ASN A 172 -2.77 13.88 -11.26
N PHE A 173 -4.08 13.56 -11.25
CA PHE A 173 -4.77 12.99 -12.41
C PHE A 173 -4.66 13.87 -13.66
N SER A 174 -4.64 15.22 -13.50
CA SER A 174 -4.46 16.14 -14.60
C SER A 174 -3.14 15.96 -15.37
N LEU A 175 -2.08 15.50 -14.71
CA LEU A 175 -0.84 15.11 -15.39
C LEU A 175 -1.05 13.82 -16.20
N ALA A 176 -1.78 12.84 -15.66
CA ALA A 176 -2.06 11.60 -16.39
C ALA A 176 -2.86 11.87 -17.65
N GLU A 177 -3.87 12.76 -17.59
CA GLU A 177 -4.64 13.19 -18.77
C GLU A 177 -3.73 13.80 -19.83
N ARG A 178 -2.90 14.80 -19.49
CA ARG A 178 -2.00 15.43 -20.45
C ARG A 178 -0.98 14.48 -21.06
N VAL A 179 -0.42 13.56 -20.26
CA VAL A 179 0.51 12.54 -20.76
C VAL A 179 -0.20 11.64 -21.78
N VAL A 180 -1.39 11.14 -21.45
CA VAL A 180 -2.13 10.25 -22.36
C VAL A 180 -2.61 10.99 -23.61
N ASP A 181 -3.00 12.27 -23.51
CA ASP A 181 -3.38 13.08 -24.68
C ASP A 181 -2.21 13.25 -25.66
N GLN A 182 -0.98 13.49 -25.16
CA GLN A 182 0.22 13.55 -26.01
C GLN A 182 0.56 12.18 -26.62
N VAL A 183 0.43 11.10 -25.83
CA VAL A 183 0.63 9.72 -26.36
C VAL A 183 -0.32 9.40 -27.50
N ARG A 184 -1.59 9.83 -27.43
CA ARG A 184 -2.58 9.67 -28.52
C ARG A 184 -2.14 10.31 -29.83
N GLU A 185 -1.37 11.40 -29.76
CA GLU A 185 -0.83 12.08 -30.97
C GLU A 185 0.37 11.33 -31.57
N GLU A 186 1.07 10.50 -30.74
CA GLU A 186 2.30 9.79 -31.14
C GLU A 186 2.08 8.36 -31.61
N VAL A 187 0.93 7.76 -31.30
CA VAL A 187 0.64 6.35 -31.61
C VAL A 187 -0.52 6.23 -32.61
N ASN A 188 -0.49 5.17 -33.43
CA ASN A 188 -1.50 4.94 -34.46
C ASN A 188 -2.61 3.98 -33.99
N VAL A 189 -2.84 3.89 -32.69
CA VAL A 189 -3.89 3.05 -32.08
C VAL A 189 -4.68 3.89 -31.09
N PRO A 190 -5.97 3.63 -30.89
CA PRO A 190 -6.74 4.32 -29.85
C PRO A 190 -6.14 4.02 -28.47
N VAL A 191 -5.98 5.05 -27.64
CA VAL A 191 -5.50 4.92 -26.24
C VAL A 191 -6.54 5.50 -25.31
N GLU A 192 -6.95 4.69 -24.32
CA GLU A 192 -7.94 5.06 -23.34
C GLU A 192 -7.32 5.11 -21.93
N LEU A 193 -7.65 6.17 -21.17
CA LEU A 193 -7.23 6.34 -19.79
C LEU A 193 -8.37 5.94 -18.87
N TYR A 194 -8.15 4.92 -18.03
CA TYR A 194 -9.15 4.40 -17.10
C TYR A 194 -8.78 4.70 -15.66
N PRO A 195 -9.43 5.66 -14.99
CA PRO A 195 -9.36 5.80 -13.56
C PRO A 195 -10.17 4.69 -12.89
N VAL A 196 -9.50 3.81 -12.16
CA VAL A 196 -10.12 2.69 -11.43
C VAL A 196 -10.07 2.98 -9.94
N TYR A 197 -11.23 3.18 -9.35
CA TYR A 197 -11.41 3.46 -7.92
C TYR A 197 -12.82 3.09 -7.46
N GLY A 198 -12.97 2.87 -6.15
CA GLY A 198 -14.28 2.51 -5.57
C GLY A 198 -14.78 1.13 -5.93
N VAL A 199 -13.99 0.31 -6.61
CA VAL A 199 -14.29 -1.09 -6.90
C VAL A 199 -13.80 -2.00 -5.78
N PRO A 200 -14.39 -3.18 -5.59
CA PRO A 200 -13.89 -4.18 -4.64
C PRO A 200 -12.44 -4.56 -4.94
N HIS A 201 -11.62 -4.72 -3.90
CA HIS A 201 -10.20 -5.03 -4.07
C HIS A 201 -9.97 -6.39 -4.75
N GLU A 202 -10.95 -7.30 -4.67
CA GLU A 202 -10.97 -8.59 -5.34
C GLU A 202 -11.07 -8.48 -6.87
N GLU A 203 -11.59 -7.37 -7.38
CA GLU A 203 -11.73 -7.13 -8.81
C GLU A 203 -10.51 -6.42 -9.43
N ILE A 204 -9.66 -5.79 -8.62
CA ILE A 204 -8.47 -5.03 -9.08
C ILE A 204 -7.55 -5.87 -9.99
N PRO A 205 -7.29 -7.18 -9.71
CA PRO A 205 -6.48 -8.01 -10.61
C PRO A 205 -7.00 -8.05 -12.05
N ASN A 206 -8.33 -8.00 -12.28
CA ASN A 206 -8.91 -8.01 -13.63
C ASN A 206 -8.53 -6.74 -14.38
N TYR A 207 -8.62 -5.58 -13.73
CA TYR A 207 -8.21 -4.28 -14.32
C TYR A 207 -6.70 -4.23 -14.59
N MET A 208 -5.87 -4.76 -13.67
CA MET A 208 -4.41 -4.84 -13.86
C MET A 208 -4.03 -5.73 -15.05
N ASN A 209 -4.75 -6.81 -15.27
CA ASN A 209 -4.50 -7.71 -16.39
C ASN A 209 -5.09 -7.21 -17.71
N ALA A 210 -6.20 -6.48 -17.68
CA ALA A 210 -6.80 -5.86 -18.87
C ALA A 210 -5.96 -4.70 -19.42
N ALA A 211 -5.25 -3.97 -18.55
CA ALA A 211 -4.46 -2.80 -18.94
C ALA A 211 -3.19 -3.16 -19.72
N ASP A 212 -2.72 -2.24 -20.57
CA ASP A 212 -1.43 -2.28 -21.26
C ASP A 212 -0.32 -1.62 -20.43
N ALA A 213 -0.67 -0.61 -19.62
CA ALA A 213 0.24 0.06 -18.68
C ALA A 213 -0.49 0.60 -17.45
N LEU A 214 0.20 0.58 -16.31
CA LEU A 214 -0.15 1.42 -15.15
C LEU A 214 0.55 2.77 -15.29
N LEU A 215 -0.18 3.88 -15.19
CA LEU A 215 0.38 5.23 -15.15
C LEU A 215 0.22 5.82 -13.75
N LEU A 216 1.35 6.05 -13.07
CA LEU A 216 1.40 6.68 -11.75
C LEU A 216 1.98 8.09 -11.87
N THR A 217 1.16 9.11 -11.62
CA THR A 217 1.56 10.53 -11.70
C THR A 217 1.59 11.22 -10.34
N SER A 218 1.68 10.45 -9.27
CA SER A 218 1.64 10.95 -7.90
C SER A 218 2.78 11.93 -7.62
N GLN A 219 2.50 12.96 -6.82
CA GLN A 219 3.49 13.92 -6.32
C GLN A 219 4.26 13.39 -5.12
N ARG A 220 3.68 12.45 -4.38
CA ARG A 220 4.24 11.83 -3.19
C ARG A 220 3.64 10.46 -2.94
N GLU A 221 4.50 9.50 -2.63
CA GLU A 221 4.16 8.15 -2.19
C GLU A 221 5.13 7.67 -1.09
N GLY A 222 4.73 6.59 -0.37
CA GLY A 222 5.69 5.71 0.25
C GLY A 222 6.23 4.72 -0.79
N PHE A 223 5.95 3.42 -0.65
CA PHE A 223 6.06 2.50 -1.79
C PHE A 223 4.62 2.08 -2.20
N PRO A 224 4.11 2.55 -3.36
CA PRO A 224 2.70 2.39 -3.72
C PRO A 224 2.30 0.92 -3.88
N ASN A 225 1.25 0.47 -3.19
CA ASN A 225 0.75 -0.89 -3.36
C ASN A 225 0.31 -1.17 -4.80
N SER A 226 -0.30 -0.19 -5.47
CA SER A 226 -0.70 -0.32 -6.88
C SER A 226 0.46 -0.65 -7.82
N VAL A 227 1.67 -0.19 -7.55
CA VAL A 227 2.88 -0.57 -8.33
C VAL A 227 3.22 -2.03 -8.07
N LYS A 228 3.23 -2.49 -6.81
CA LYS A 228 3.48 -3.90 -6.47
C LYS A 228 2.42 -4.83 -7.08
N GLU A 229 1.16 -4.44 -7.01
CA GLU A 229 0.03 -5.16 -7.59
C GLU A 229 0.14 -5.26 -9.12
N ALA A 230 0.53 -4.17 -9.78
CA ALA A 230 0.80 -4.15 -11.21
C ALA A 230 1.95 -5.07 -11.60
N LEU A 231 3.08 -4.97 -10.90
CA LEU A 231 4.24 -5.84 -11.12
C LEU A 231 3.92 -7.32 -10.87
N ALA A 232 3.09 -7.63 -9.85
CA ALA A 232 2.62 -8.99 -9.59
C ALA A 232 1.82 -9.58 -10.77
N CYS A 233 1.07 -8.73 -11.49
CA CYS A 233 0.35 -9.08 -12.73
C CYS A 233 1.21 -8.96 -14.00
N ASN A 234 2.53 -8.69 -13.90
CA ASN A 234 3.39 -8.36 -15.03
C ASN A 234 2.86 -7.19 -15.87
N LEU A 235 2.12 -6.25 -15.28
CA LEU A 235 1.68 -5.05 -15.94
C LEU A 235 2.85 -4.05 -16.01
N PRO A 236 3.21 -3.51 -17.18
CA PRO A 236 4.18 -2.44 -17.30
C PRO A 236 3.79 -1.21 -16.46
N VAL A 237 4.77 -0.57 -15.84
CA VAL A 237 4.56 0.61 -15.00
C VAL A 237 5.32 1.80 -15.57
N VAL A 238 4.62 2.93 -15.76
CA VAL A 238 5.23 4.23 -16.02
C VAL A 238 4.88 5.14 -14.85
N SER A 239 5.90 5.69 -14.19
CA SER A 239 5.71 6.40 -12.92
C SER A 239 6.53 7.69 -12.85
N THR A 240 6.00 8.69 -12.14
CA THR A 240 6.83 9.77 -11.59
C THR A 240 7.83 9.21 -10.56
N ASP A 241 8.94 9.93 -10.31
CA ASP A 241 9.97 9.52 -9.36
C ASP A 241 9.54 9.79 -7.91
N VAL A 242 8.80 8.86 -7.34
CA VAL A 242 8.22 8.97 -5.98
C VAL A 242 8.39 7.67 -5.20
N GLY A 243 8.56 7.78 -3.89
CA GLY A 243 8.47 6.68 -2.94
C GLY A 243 9.40 5.49 -3.23
N GLY A 244 10.59 5.73 -3.77
CA GLY A 244 11.54 4.67 -4.09
C GLY A 244 11.15 3.80 -5.28
N VAL A 245 10.10 4.15 -6.05
CA VAL A 245 9.65 3.41 -7.24
C VAL A 245 10.79 3.17 -8.24
N ARG A 246 11.68 4.16 -8.41
CA ARG A 246 12.86 4.04 -9.28
C ARG A 246 13.72 2.82 -8.96
N ASN A 247 13.97 2.56 -7.69
CA ASN A 247 14.80 1.43 -7.26
C ASN A 247 14.15 0.08 -7.56
N HIS A 248 12.81 0.04 -7.53
CA HIS A 248 12.05 -1.18 -7.78
C HIS A 248 11.77 -1.42 -9.27
N LEU A 249 11.85 -0.39 -10.11
CA LEU A 249 11.65 -0.51 -11.56
C LEU A 249 12.96 -0.59 -12.36
N SER A 250 14.13 -0.36 -11.73
CA SER A 250 15.42 -0.26 -12.43
C SER A 250 15.77 -1.48 -13.30
N ASP A 251 15.40 -2.66 -12.84
CA ASP A 251 15.70 -3.93 -13.50
C ASP A 251 14.45 -4.58 -14.14
N VAL A 252 13.30 -3.93 -14.04
CA VAL A 252 12.03 -4.44 -14.59
C VAL A 252 11.89 -4.06 -16.05
N SER A 253 11.75 -5.07 -16.90
CA SER A 253 11.57 -4.85 -18.34
C SER A 253 10.27 -4.09 -18.62
N ASN A 254 10.31 -3.21 -19.62
CA ASN A 254 9.17 -2.44 -20.11
C ASN A 254 8.47 -1.58 -19.03
N SER A 255 9.23 -1.18 -17.97
CA SER A 255 8.74 -0.32 -16.89
C SER A 255 9.71 0.83 -16.65
N TYR A 256 9.21 2.04 -16.39
CA TYR A 256 10.03 3.24 -16.45
C TYR A 256 9.63 4.29 -15.40
N VAL A 257 10.60 5.12 -15.02
CA VAL A 257 10.39 6.29 -14.16
C VAL A 257 10.82 7.55 -14.91
N GLY A 258 9.88 8.47 -15.11
CA GLY A 258 10.10 9.78 -15.71
C GLY A 258 10.17 10.88 -14.65
N ALA A 259 11.16 11.78 -14.78
CA ALA A 259 11.29 12.97 -13.96
C ALA A 259 10.50 14.17 -14.52
N THR A 260 10.18 14.13 -15.81
CA THR A 260 9.46 15.18 -16.52
C THR A 260 8.22 14.62 -17.22
N GLU A 261 7.27 15.52 -17.58
CA GLU A 261 6.09 15.14 -18.36
C GLU A 261 6.50 14.54 -19.71
N GLN A 262 7.52 15.09 -20.37
CA GLN A 262 8.03 14.62 -21.65
C GLN A 262 8.59 13.19 -21.54
N GLU A 263 9.37 12.87 -20.50
CA GLU A 263 9.87 11.50 -20.27
C GLU A 263 8.72 10.51 -20.01
N LEU A 264 7.68 10.92 -19.28
CA LEU A 264 6.50 10.07 -19.09
C LEU A 264 5.79 9.77 -20.41
N VAL A 265 5.67 10.77 -21.32
CA VAL A 265 5.09 10.58 -22.66
C VAL A 265 5.94 9.59 -23.48
N GLU A 266 7.25 9.79 -23.54
CA GLU A 266 8.18 8.92 -24.29
C GLU A 266 8.11 7.48 -23.79
N HIS A 267 8.14 7.28 -22.47
CA HIS A 267 8.06 5.96 -21.85
C HIS A 267 6.71 5.30 -22.10
N LEU A 268 5.61 6.01 -21.88
CA LEU A 268 4.27 5.46 -22.09
C LEU A 268 4.02 5.14 -23.57
N SER A 269 4.46 6.01 -24.47
CA SER A 269 4.39 5.76 -25.94
C SER A 269 5.17 4.48 -26.31
N SER A 270 6.36 4.28 -25.72
CA SER A 270 7.15 3.06 -25.95
C SER A 270 6.41 1.82 -25.46
N VAL A 271 5.85 1.84 -24.25
CA VAL A 271 5.09 0.72 -23.66
C VAL A 271 3.88 0.39 -24.53
N VAL A 272 3.07 1.38 -24.88
CA VAL A 272 1.86 1.21 -25.69
C VAL A 272 2.17 0.66 -27.09
N LYS A 273 3.25 1.15 -27.73
CA LYS A 273 3.70 0.67 -29.04
C LYS A 273 4.20 -0.76 -28.98
N SER A 274 4.92 -1.13 -27.92
CA SER A 274 5.47 -2.49 -27.77
C SER A 274 4.37 -3.53 -27.58
N GLY A 275 3.34 -3.21 -26.81
CA GLY A 275 2.26 -4.13 -26.42
C GLY A 275 2.77 -5.32 -25.59
N GLN A 276 4.00 -5.25 -25.05
CA GLN A 276 4.60 -6.33 -24.28
C GLN A 276 4.33 -6.15 -22.80
N ARG A 277 4.15 -7.26 -22.10
CA ARG A 277 4.07 -7.28 -20.62
C ARG A 277 5.46 -7.07 -20.03
N SER A 278 5.51 -6.73 -18.74
CA SER A 278 6.75 -6.67 -17.96
C SER A 278 7.10 -8.05 -17.39
N ASP A 279 8.30 -8.17 -16.82
CA ASP A 279 8.72 -9.30 -16.00
C ASP A 279 8.67 -8.96 -14.48
N GLY A 280 7.90 -7.96 -14.13
CA GLY A 280 7.85 -7.36 -12.80
C GLY A 280 7.62 -8.35 -11.66
N ARG A 281 6.83 -9.41 -11.90
CA ARG A 281 6.56 -10.44 -10.90
C ARG A 281 7.82 -11.12 -10.38
N ASN A 282 8.83 -11.28 -11.22
CA ASN A 282 10.11 -11.90 -10.84
C ASN A 282 10.94 -10.99 -9.91
N HIS A 283 10.71 -9.67 -9.97
CA HIS A 283 11.46 -8.66 -9.23
C HIS A 283 10.81 -8.29 -7.88
N ILE A 284 9.60 -8.79 -7.60
CA ILE A 284 8.90 -8.49 -6.35
C ILE A 284 8.55 -9.75 -5.54
N ALA A 285 9.17 -10.89 -5.84
CA ALA A 285 8.92 -12.14 -5.12
C ALA A 285 9.13 -11.98 -3.59
N ASP A 286 10.15 -11.22 -3.20
CA ASP A 286 10.49 -10.93 -1.79
C ASP A 286 9.55 -9.90 -1.14
N LEU A 287 8.62 -9.32 -1.90
CA LEU A 287 7.61 -8.38 -1.42
C LEU A 287 6.23 -9.03 -1.27
N GLY A 288 6.16 -10.36 -1.24
CA GLY A 288 4.92 -11.10 -1.01
C GLY A 288 4.43 -11.02 0.44
N LEU A 289 3.13 -11.31 0.65
CA LEU A 289 2.53 -11.35 1.99
C LEU A 289 3.24 -12.34 2.92
N ASP A 290 3.71 -13.48 2.40
CA ASP A 290 4.40 -14.49 3.19
C ASP A 290 5.71 -13.98 3.77
N GLN A 291 6.54 -13.28 2.97
CA GLN A 291 7.78 -12.67 3.44
C GLN A 291 7.51 -11.57 4.47
N MET A 292 6.53 -10.69 4.19
CA MET A 292 6.11 -9.67 5.16
C MET A 292 5.71 -10.29 6.50
N ALA A 293 4.97 -11.40 6.48
CA ALA A 293 4.55 -12.08 7.71
C ALA A 293 5.73 -12.67 8.47
N GLU A 294 6.73 -13.24 7.78
CA GLU A 294 7.95 -13.77 8.40
C GLU A 294 8.77 -12.65 9.05
N ASP A 295 8.89 -11.52 8.37
CA ASP A 295 9.59 -10.35 8.90
C ASP A 295 8.87 -9.81 10.15
N ILE A 296 7.53 -9.71 10.13
CA ILE A 296 6.75 -9.28 11.31
C ILE A 296 6.90 -10.29 12.47
N LEU A 297 6.87 -11.60 12.19
CA LEU A 297 7.08 -12.64 13.20
C LEU A 297 8.47 -12.55 13.81
N SER A 298 9.50 -12.21 13.03
CA SER A 298 10.85 -11.94 13.53
C SER A 298 10.87 -10.76 14.50
N VAL A 299 10.16 -9.66 14.17
CA VAL A 299 10.01 -8.50 15.08
C VAL A 299 9.28 -8.89 16.35
N TYR A 300 8.22 -9.69 16.26
CA TYR A 300 7.49 -10.20 17.44
C TYR A 300 8.37 -11.05 18.34
N THR A 301 9.14 -11.96 17.74
CA THR A 301 10.08 -12.81 18.49
C THR A 301 11.14 -11.97 19.21
N ARG A 302 11.64 -10.94 18.55
CA ARG A 302 12.62 -10.01 19.14
C ARG A 302 12.00 -9.19 20.29
N ALA A 303 10.76 -8.74 20.13
CA ALA A 303 10.07 -8.00 21.17
C ALA A 303 9.83 -8.84 22.44
N LEU A 304 9.72 -10.17 22.30
CA LEU A 304 9.51 -11.10 23.42
C LEU A 304 10.81 -11.56 24.09
N SER A 305 11.98 -11.30 23.50
CA SER A 305 13.29 -11.68 24.04
C SER A 305 13.84 -10.64 25.02
#